data_82bbd013dea0f066ad50517fe6b53735
#
_entry.id   82bbd013dea0f066ad50517fe6b53735
#
_cell.length_a   1.000
_cell.length_b   1.000
_cell.length_c   1.000
_cell.angle_alpha   90.00
_cell.angle_beta   90.00
_cell.angle_gamma   90.00
#
_symmetry.space_group_name_H-M   'P 1'
#
loop_
_entity.id
_entity.type
_entity.pdbx_description
1 polymer ?
#
loop_
_entity_poly.entity_id
_entity_poly.type
_entity_poly.pdbx_seq_one_letter_code
_entity_poly.pdbx_strand_id
1 'polypeptide(L)'
;IPVVLFVGTSMSAGKTTSARIVTNILKKAGLRIVGAKLTGAGRYKDVLAIKDVGADAVYDFVDAGLPSSICDKTTYLKKVSYLKNKIAGVDADIAVIEIGASPLEPYNGDLAIEAVRDHIKCIILSASDPYAVFGLMEAFDIVPDIVTGISTNTLGGRELVERLCRVPALNLIDPKTTGTLINILNKTLNLDLKHV
;
A
#
# COMPACT_ATOMS: atom_id res chain seq x y z
N ILE A 1 15.22 0.86 -3.35
CA ILE A 1 14.47 1.50 -2.24
C ILE A 1 13.49 0.47 -1.69
N PRO A 2 13.45 0.20 -0.36
CA PRO A 2 12.46 -0.67 0.26
C PRO A 2 11.05 -0.11 0.06
N VAL A 3 10.10 -1.02 -0.16
CA VAL A 3 8.70 -0.69 -0.49
C VAL A 3 7.78 -1.10 0.65
N VAL A 4 6.92 -0.19 1.08
CA VAL A 4 5.68 -0.48 1.80
C VAL A 4 4.55 -0.50 0.78
N LEU A 5 3.99 -1.69 0.55
CA LEU A 5 2.97 -1.92 -0.46
C LEU A 5 1.57 -1.86 0.16
N PHE A 6 0.70 -1.05 -0.42
CA PHE A 6 -0.71 -0.95 -0.05
C PHE A 6 -1.59 -1.61 -1.11
N VAL A 7 -2.22 -2.70 -0.72
CA VAL A 7 -3.15 -3.48 -1.56
C VAL A 7 -4.55 -3.38 -0.96
N GLY A 8 -5.58 -3.57 -1.74
CA GLY A 8 -6.95 -3.59 -1.22
C GLY A 8 -7.85 -4.55 -1.96
N THR A 9 -8.88 -4.99 -1.26
CA THR A 9 -9.90 -5.91 -1.80
C THR A 9 -10.88 -5.21 -2.73
N SER A 10 -10.98 -3.87 -2.63
CA SER A 10 -11.88 -3.06 -3.45
C SER A 10 -11.47 -1.58 -3.46
N MET A 11 -12.15 -0.80 -4.27
CA MET A 11 -12.07 0.65 -4.29
C MET A 11 -12.37 1.26 -2.95
N SER A 12 -12.45 1.86 -2.21
CA SER A 12 -12.88 2.41 -0.89
C SER A 12 -12.56 1.52 0.33
N ALA A 13 -11.75 0.46 0.19
CA ALA A 13 -11.38 -0.42 1.30
C ALA A 13 -10.47 0.25 2.36
N GLY A 14 -9.87 1.43 2.04
CA GLY A 14 -9.06 2.20 3.00
C GLY A 14 -7.58 2.34 2.65
N LYS A 15 -7.14 1.91 1.47
CA LYS A 15 -5.73 1.96 1.03
C LYS A 15 -5.07 3.33 1.20
N THR A 16 -5.64 4.35 0.60
CA THR A 16 -5.08 5.72 0.64
C THR A 16 -5.05 6.28 2.08
N THR A 17 -6.05 5.96 2.90
CA THR A 17 -6.04 6.33 4.33
C THR A 17 -4.89 5.66 5.07
N SER A 18 -4.69 4.37 4.85
CA SER A 18 -3.60 3.61 5.47
C SER A 18 -2.22 4.10 4.99
N ALA A 19 -2.07 4.38 3.69
CA ALA A 19 -0.86 4.94 3.13
C ALA A 19 -0.52 6.31 3.74
N ARG A 20 -1.52 7.18 3.95
CA ARG A 20 -1.33 8.47 4.62
C ARG A 20 -0.86 8.31 6.06
N ILE A 21 -1.47 7.40 6.83
CA ILE A 21 -1.11 7.16 8.24
C ILE A 21 0.35 6.70 8.32
N VAL A 22 0.72 5.71 7.53
CA VAL A 22 2.09 5.18 7.52
C VAL A 22 3.08 6.23 7.04
N THR A 23 2.78 6.96 5.97
CA THR A 23 3.64 8.05 5.48
C THR A 23 3.87 9.11 6.56
N ASN A 24 2.81 9.52 7.28
CA ASN A 24 2.94 10.51 8.36
C ASN A 24 3.85 10.00 9.50
N ILE A 25 3.73 8.74 9.89
CA ILE A 25 4.59 8.12 10.91
C ILE A 25 6.05 8.12 10.45
N LEU A 26 6.32 7.66 9.24
CA LEU A 26 7.67 7.60 8.69
C LEU A 26 8.28 9.00 8.52
N LYS A 27 7.49 9.98 8.09
CA LYS A 27 7.94 11.38 7.98
C LYS A 27 8.27 12.01 9.32
N LYS A 28 7.46 11.78 10.34
CA LYS A 28 7.73 12.26 11.71
C LYS A 28 9.00 11.63 12.30
N ALA A 29 9.36 10.43 11.87
CA ALA A 29 10.62 9.80 12.21
C ALA A 29 11.82 10.34 11.40
N GLY A 30 11.63 11.33 10.53
CA GLY A 30 12.68 11.99 9.76
C GLY A 30 13.06 11.31 8.45
N LEU A 31 12.34 10.28 8.02
CA LEU A 31 12.63 9.56 6.78
C LEU A 31 12.17 10.34 5.54
N ARG A 32 12.89 10.17 4.44
CA ARG A 32 12.52 10.70 3.12
C ARG A 32 11.65 9.67 2.41
N ILE A 33 10.49 10.10 1.93
CA ILE A 33 9.45 9.21 1.40
C ILE A 33 9.12 9.59 -0.04
N VAL A 34 9.13 8.60 -0.94
CA VAL A 34 8.51 8.71 -2.25
C VAL A 34 7.19 7.94 -2.24
N GLY A 35 6.09 8.63 -2.57
CA GLY A 35 4.77 8.03 -2.72
C GLY A 35 4.52 7.66 -4.19
N ALA A 36 3.84 6.55 -4.45
CA ALA A 36 3.43 6.22 -5.81
C ALA A 36 2.12 5.44 -5.86
N LYS A 37 1.37 5.65 -6.96
CA LYS A 37 0.21 4.83 -7.31
C LYS A 37 0.47 4.19 -8.67
N LEU A 38 0.57 2.87 -8.71
CA LEU A 38 0.96 2.16 -9.93
C LEU A 38 -0.23 1.76 -10.80
N THR A 39 -1.44 1.61 -10.21
CA THR A 39 -2.63 1.15 -10.94
C THR A 39 -3.90 1.85 -10.52
N GLY A 40 -4.94 1.74 -11.35
CA GLY A 40 -6.28 2.25 -11.09
C GLY A 40 -6.80 3.19 -12.16
N ALA A 41 -7.84 3.95 -11.82
CA ALA A 41 -8.31 5.10 -12.60
C ALA A 41 -7.57 6.37 -12.16
N GLY A 42 -7.32 7.28 -13.08
CA GLY A 42 -6.60 8.54 -12.83
C GLY A 42 -7.36 9.44 -11.86
N ARG A 43 -6.97 9.36 -10.59
CA ARG A 43 -7.47 10.20 -9.50
C ARG A 43 -6.29 10.81 -8.77
N TYR A 44 -5.84 11.94 -9.23
CA TYR A 44 -4.65 12.61 -8.72
C TYR A 44 -4.71 12.90 -7.21
N LYS A 45 -5.91 13.05 -6.64
CA LYS A 45 -6.11 13.22 -5.21
C LYS A 45 -5.53 12.09 -4.35
N ASP A 46 -5.39 10.87 -4.89
CA ASP A 46 -4.89 9.73 -4.12
C ASP A 46 -3.39 9.92 -3.82
N VAL A 47 -2.59 10.31 -4.81
CA VAL A 47 -1.16 10.61 -4.58
C VAL A 47 -0.95 11.94 -3.87
N LEU A 48 -1.81 12.95 -4.12
CA LEU A 48 -1.79 14.19 -3.35
C LEU A 48 -2.04 13.95 -1.87
N ALA A 49 -2.93 13.03 -1.52
CA ALA A 49 -3.19 12.68 -0.14
C ALA A 49 -1.94 12.12 0.59
N ILE A 50 -1.03 11.46 -0.13
CA ILE A 50 0.27 11.02 0.39
C ILE A 50 1.24 12.23 0.45
N LYS A 51 1.20 13.11 -0.54
CA LYS A 51 1.99 14.34 -0.56
C LYS A 51 1.65 15.27 0.61
N ASP A 52 0.36 15.44 0.90
CA ASP A 52 -0.15 16.33 1.96
C ASP A 52 0.34 15.95 3.36
N VAL A 53 0.68 14.68 3.59
CA VAL A 53 1.24 14.19 4.86
C VAL A 53 2.77 14.15 4.87
N GLY A 54 3.41 14.77 3.85
CA GLY A 54 4.82 15.07 3.85
C GLY A 54 5.71 14.22 2.95
N ALA A 55 5.17 13.37 2.06
CA ALA A 55 6.02 12.68 1.09
C ALA A 55 6.86 13.69 0.27
N ASP A 56 8.14 13.38 0.06
CA ASP A 56 9.09 14.29 -0.59
C ASP A 56 8.80 14.37 -2.10
N ALA A 57 8.43 13.26 -2.71
CA ALA A 57 7.96 13.19 -4.09
C ALA A 57 6.78 12.22 -4.21
N VAL A 58 5.91 12.43 -5.19
CA VAL A 58 4.81 11.52 -5.51
C VAL A 58 4.68 11.33 -7.02
N TYR A 59 4.30 10.12 -7.43
CA TYR A 59 4.08 9.75 -8.82
C TYR A 59 2.81 8.93 -8.98
N ASP A 60 2.15 9.08 -10.14
CA ASP A 60 1.00 8.28 -10.55
C ASP A 60 1.28 7.65 -11.91
N PHE A 61 0.57 6.58 -12.29
CA PHE A 61 0.62 6.01 -13.65
C PHE A 61 0.23 7.05 -14.72
N VAL A 62 -0.47 8.12 -14.35
CA VAL A 62 -0.75 9.27 -15.23
C VAL A 62 0.55 9.98 -15.63
N ASP A 63 1.57 10.05 -14.77
CA ASP A 63 2.89 10.62 -15.09
C ASP A 63 3.65 9.79 -16.14
N ALA A 64 3.25 8.53 -16.33
CA ALA A 64 3.72 7.69 -17.42
C ALA A 64 2.87 7.79 -18.69
N GLY A 65 1.85 8.67 -18.71
CA GLY A 65 0.97 8.91 -19.83
C GLY A 65 -0.19 7.94 -19.94
N LEU A 66 -0.62 7.30 -18.83
CA LEU A 66 -1.79 6.43 -18.79
C LEU A 66 -2.95 7.16 -18.10
N PRO A 67 -4.10 7.42 -18.76
CA PRO A 67 -5.29 7.97 -18.10
C PRO A 67 -5.95 6.94 -17.15
N SER A 68 -5.72 5.67 -17.42
CA SER A 68 -6.07 4.52 -16.60
C SER A 68 -5.03 3.43 -16.82
N SER A 69 -4.81 2.58 -15.83
CA SER A 69 -3.93 1.42 -16.02
C SER A 69 -4.63 0.23 -16.72
N ILE A 70 -5.88 0.39 -17.16
CA ILE A 70 -6.55 -0.57 -18.06
C ILE A 70 -5.97 -0.39 -19.47
N CYS A 71 -5.00 -1.22 -19.80
CA CYS A 71 -4.38 -1.29 -21.13
C CYS A 71 -3.79 -2.70 -21.33
N ASP A 72 -3.27 -2.97 -22.51
CA ASP A 72 -2.60 -4.25 -22.77
C ASP A 72 -1.33 -4.41 -21.91
N LYS A 73 -0.99 -5.66 -21.63
CA LYS A 73 0.15 -6.04 -20.76
C LYS A 73 1.47 -5.41 -21.21
N THR A 74 1.74 -5.39 -22.52
CA THR A 74 3.00 -4.87 -23.06
C THR A 74 3.14 -3.38 -22.83
N THR A 75 2.06 -2.64 -23.09
CA THR A 75 1.99 -1.19 -22.81
C THR A 75 2.16 -0.93 -21.32
N TYR A 76 1.43 -1.65 -20.48
CA TYR A 76 1.52 -1.48 -19.04
C TYR A 76 2.94 -1.72 -18.50
N LEU A 77 3.58 -2.83 -18.89
CA LEU A 77 4.95 -3.16 -18.43
C LEU A 77 5.98 -2.09 -18.83
N LYS A 78 5.86 -1.49 -20.01
CA LYS A 78 6.72 -0.36 -20.40
C LYS A 78 6.50 0.86 -19.50
N LYS A 79 5.24 1.17 -19.17
CA LYS A 79 4.87 2.33 -18.36
C LYS A 79 5.23 2.16 -16.88
N VAL A 80 5.00 0.98 -16.31
CA VAL A 80 5.40 0.72 -14.93
C VAL A 80 6.92 0.71 -14.77
N SER A 81 7.67 0.21 -15.77
CA SER A 81 9.13 0.29 -15.78
C SER A 81 9.63 1.74 -15.78
N TYR A 82 9.00 2.61 -16.57
CA TYR A 82 9.30 4.04 -16.54
C TYR A 82 9.06 4.66 -15.15
N LEU A 83 7.92 4.34 -14.53
CA LEU A 83 7.60 4.82 -13.16
C LEU A 83 8.62 4.29 -12.13
N LYS A 84 8.98 3.02 -12.21
CA LYS A 84 10.01 2.44 -11.32
C LYS A 84 11.33 3.20 -11.40
N ASN A 85 11.77 3.54 -12.61
CA ASN A 85 12.99 4.32 -12.81
C ASN A 85 12.86 5.74 -12.22
N LYS A 86 11.70 6.37 -12.37
CA LYS A 86 11.42 7.67 -11.74
C LYS A 86 11.49 7.59 -10.21
N ILE A 87 10.83 6.58 -9.62
CA ILE A 87 10.83 6.33 -8.18
C ILE A 87 12.26 6.05 -7.69
N ALA A 88 13.00 5.21 -8.39
CA ALA A 88 14.38 4.86 -8.03
C ALA A 88 15.36 6.05 -8.13
N GLY A 89 15.06 7.04 -8.97
CA GLY A 89 15.83 8.27 -9.10
C GLY A 89 15.60 9.31 -8.00
N VAL A 90 14.62 9.07 -7.11
CA VAL A 90 14.37 9.96 -5.97
C VAL A 90 15.32 9.59 -4.83
N ASP A 91 15.93 10.60 -4.21
CA ASP A 91 16.69 10.42 -2.97
C ASP A 91 15.71 10.21 -1.80
N ALA A 92 15.22 8.97 -1.67
CA ALA A 92 14.26 8.56 -0.67
C ALA A 92 14.71 7.29 0.06
N ASP A 93 14.34 7.19 1.34
CA ASP A 93 14.68 6.06 2.18
C ASP A 93 13.66 4.92 2.03
N ILE A 94 12.39 5.27 1.77
CA ILE A 94 11.26 4.33 1.62
C ILE A 94 10.33 4.78 0.49
N ALA A 95 9.82 3.81 -0.27
CA ALA A 95 8.74 4.00 -1.20
C ALA A 95 7.41 3.50 -0.60
N VAL A 96 6.40 4.36 -0.56
CA VAL A 96 5.00 4.04 -0.21
C VAL A 96 4.23 3.87 -1.51
N ILE A 97 3.86 2.63 -1.84
CA ILE A 97 3.25 2.29 -3.13
C ILE A 97 1.84 1.77 -2.95
N GLU A 98 0.87 2.41 -3.62
CA GLU A 98 -0.54 1.98 -3.66
C GLU A 98 -0.84 1.23 -4.95
N ILE A 99 -1.46 0.05 -4.82
CA ILE A 99 -2.09 -0.69 -5.90
C ILE A 99 -3.60 -0.40 -5.86
N GLY A 100 -4.10 0.36 -6.80
CA GLY A 100 -5.52 0.67 -6.94
C GLY A 100 -6.15 -0.10 -8.13
N ALA A 101 -7.42 -0.51 -8.17
CA ALA A 101 -8.30 -0.55 -7.02
C ALA A 101 -8.14 -1.85 -6.22
N SER A 102 -8.32 -3.03 -6.85
CA SER A 102 -7.98 -4.37 -6.36
C SER A 102 -7.13 -5.08 -7.43
N PRO A 103 -6.21 -5.96 -7.06
CA PRO A 103 -5.43 -6.72 -8.04
C PRO A 103 -6.28 -7.59 -8.98
N LEU A 104 -7.48 -8.02 -8.56
CA LEU A 104 -8.43 -8.79 -9.39
C LEU A 104 -9.18 -7.94 -10.42
N GLU A 105 -9.21 -6.63 -10.24
CA GLU A 105 -9.85 -5.73 -11.21
C GLU A 105 -8.93 -5.52 -12.43
N PRO A 106 -9.48 -5.15 -13.62
CA PRO A 106 -8.74 -5.11 -14.89
C PRO A 106 -7.73 -3.96 -14.99
N TYR A 107 -7.08 -3.61 -13.89
CA TYR A 107 -6.12 -2.50 -13.78
C TYR A 107 -4.65 -2.94 -13.83
N ASN A 108 -4.34 -4.19 -14.21
CA ASN A 108 -2.99 -4.73 -14.20
C ASN A 108 -2.32 -4.73 -12.80
N GLY A 109 -3.12 -4.93 -11.73
CA GLY A 109 -2.62 -4.92 -10.36
C GLY A 109 -1.65 -6.04 -10.06
N ASP A 110 -1.86 -7.22 -10.62
CA ASP A 110 -0.97 -8.38 -10.56
C ASP A 110 0.41 -8.04 -11.14
N LEU A 111 0.44 -7.42 -12.33
CA LEU A 111 1.67 -7.00 -12.98
C LEU A 111 2.41 -5.90 -12.20
N ALA A 112 1.65 -5.00 -11.56
CA ALA A 112 2.23 -3.97 -10.70
C ALA A 112 2.92 -4.55 -9.47
N ILE A 113 2.27 -5.51 -8.81
CA ILE A 113 2.84 -6.21 -7.64
C ILE A 113 4.11 -6.92 -8.05
N GLU A 114 4.07 -7.68 -9.16
CA GLU A 114 5.24 -8.40 -9.68
C GLU A 114 6.39 -7.44 -10.01
N ALA A 115 6.08 -6.29 -10.60
CA ALA A 115 7.09 -5.30 -10.97
C ALA A 115 7.89 -4.75 -9.77
N VAL A 116 7.34 -4.77 -8.55
CA VAL A 116 8.00 -4.27 -7.34
C VAL A 116 8.33 -5.36 -6.32
N ARG A 117 8.04 -6.63 -6.62
CA ARG A 117 8.11 -7.78 -5.70
C ARG A 117 9.41 -7.84 -4.90
N ASP A 118 10.56 -7.74 -5.56
CA ASP A 118 11.89 -7.86 -4.92
C ASP A 118 12.19 -6.76 -3.91
N HIS A 119 11.47 -5.65 -4.00
CA HIS A 119 11.65 -4.47 -3.13
C HIS A 119 10.66 -4.42 -1.98
N ILE A 120 9.59 -5.24 -2.00
CA ILE A 120 8.55 -5.23 -0.97
C ILE A 120 9.15 -5.72 0.36
N LYS A 121 8.97 -4.91 1.40
CA LYS A 121 9.40 -5.21 2.78
C LYS A 121 8.22 -5.26 3.74
N CYS A 122 7.11 -4.60 3.41
CA CYS A 122 5.90 -4.62 4.20
C CYS A 122 4.68 -4.57 3.28
N ILE A 123 3.69 -5.42 3.52
CA ILE A 123 2.43 -5.44 2.80
C ILE A 123 1.30 -5.08 3.77
N ILE A 124 0.57 -4.01 3.45
CA ILE A 124 -0.61 -3.58 4.20
C ILE A 124 -1.84 -3.77 3.32
N LEU A 125 -2.69 -4.71 3.71
CA LEU A 125 -3.92 -5.04 3.01
C LEU A 125 -5.11 -4.33 3.63
N SER A 126 -5.73 -3.42 2.87
CA SER A 126 -7.01 -2.80 3.23
C SER A 126 -8.18 -3.61 2.70
N ALA A 127 -9.08 -4.06 3.56
CA ALA A 127 -10.15 -4.97 3.18
C ALA A 127 -11.54 -4.45 3.58
N SER A 128 -12.54 -4.78 2.76
CA SER A 128 -13.95 -4.50 3.03
C SER A 128 -14.54 -5.45 4.06
N ASP A 129 -14.13 -6.73 4.01
CA ASP A 129 -14.61 -7.78 4.90
C ASP A 129 -13.56 -8.90 5.05
N PRO A 130 -13.68 -9.78 6.08
CA PRO A 130 -12.70 -10.84 6.36
C PRO A 130 -12.59 -11.91 5.26
N TYR A 131 -13.66 -12.23 4.56
CA TYR A 131 -13.63 -13.24 3.50
C TYR A 131 -12.90 -12.73 2.26
N ALA A 132 -13.02 -11.42 1.98
CA ALA A 132 -12.26 -10.76 0.92
C ALA A 132 -10.75 -10.77 1.21
N VAL A 133 -10.32 -10.70 2.48
CA VAL A 133 -8.91 -10.89 2.88
C VAL A 133 -8.43 -12.26 2.46
N PHE A 134 -9.14 -13.31 2.88
CA PHE A 134 -8.81 -14.70 2.58
C PHE A 134 -8.76 -14.93 1.06
N GLY A 135 -9.78 -14.48 0.33
CA GLY A 135 -9.85 -14.62 -1.13
C GLY A 135 -8.70 -13.94 -1.86
N LEU A 136 -8.26 -12.76 -1.40
CA LEU A 136 -7.13 -12.06 -2.03
C LEU A 136 -5.80 -12.77 -1.72
N MET A 137 -5.59 -13.23 -0.50
CA MET A 137 -4.39 -13.98 -0.12
C MET A 137 -4.23 -15.23 -0.99
N GLU A 138 -5.29 -16.01 -1.15
CA GLU A 138 -5.30 -17.23 -1.98
C GLU A 138 -5.10 -16.93 -3.47
N ALA A 139 -5.76 -15.88 -3.99
CA ALA A 139 -5.73 -15.58 -5.42
C ALA A 139 -4.37 -15.05 -5.92
N PHE A 140 -3.58 -14.42 -5.05
CA PHE A 140 -2.32 -13.76 -5.42
C PHE A 140 -1.09 -14.29 -4.69
N ASP A 141 -1.25 -15.32 -3.85
CA ASP A 141 -0.16 -15.85 -3.00
C ASP A 141 0.54 -14.72 -2.22
N ILE A 142 -0.28 -13.86 -1.57
CA ILE A 142 0.17 -12.72 -0.80
C ILE A 142 -0.16 -12.96 0.67
N VAL A 143 0.84 -12.87 1.54
CA VAL A 143 0.67 -12.83 2.99
C VAL A 143 0.92 -11.41 3.47
N PRO A 144 -0.11 -10.64 3.87
CA PRO A 144 0.07 -9.29 4.38
C PRO A 144 0.68 -9.30 5.78
N ASP A 145 1.49 -8.29 6.08
CA ASP A 145 2.01 -8.05 7.44
C ASP A 145 0.95 -7.43 8.35
N ILE A 146 -0.01 -6.70 7.75
CA ILE A 146 -1.13 -6.06 8.44
C ILE A 146 -2.36 -6.11 7.55
N VAL A 147 -3.50 -6.49 8.12
CA VAL A 147 -4.82 -6.25 7.54
C VAL A 147 -5.46 -5.05 8.23
N THR A 148 -6.08 -4.16 7.48
CA THR A 148 -6.75 -2.96 7.95
C THR A 148 -7.99 -2.64 7.10
N GLY A 149 -8.57 -1.46 7.29
CA GLY A 149 -9.74 -0.99 6.54
C GLY A 149 -11.05 -1.34 7.22
N ILE A 150 -12.13 -1.40 6.46
CA ILE A 150 -13.49 -1.59 6.97
C ILE A 150 -13.63 -2.88 7.78
N SER A 151 -12.97 -3.96 7.34
CA SER A 151 -12.98 -5.27 8.01
C SER A 151 -12.46 -5.23 9.45
N THR A 152 -11.68 -4.20 9.81
CA THR A 152 -11.06 -4.07 11.15
C THR A 152 -11.70 -3.01 12.04
N ASN A 153 -12.79 -2.38 11.60
CA ASN A 153 -13.47 -1.32 12.36
C ASN A 153 -14.13 -1.83 13.64
N THR A 154 -14.45 -3.11 13.71
CA THR A 154 -15.04 -3.76 14.89
C THR A 154 -14.08 -4.79 15.48
N LEU A 155 -14.23 -5.06 16.78
CA LEU A 155 -13.47 -6.11 17.47
C LEU A 155 -13.70 -7.49 16.81
N GLY A 156 -14.98 -7.84 16.58
CA GLY A 156 -15.33 -9.11 15.96
C GLY A 156 -14.78 -9.27 14.53
N GLY A 157 -14.71 -8.18 13.75
CA GLY A 157 -14.07 -8.19 12.43
C GLY A 157 -12.57 -8.48 12.50
N ARG A 158 -11.85 -7.85 13.45
CA ARG A 158 -10.42 -8.11 13.68
C ARG A 158 -10.18 -9.56 14.11
N GLU A 159 -10.90 -10.03 15.11
CA GLU A 159 -10.78 -11.42 15.60
C GLU A 159 -11.08 -12.44 14.49
N LEU A 160 -12.04 -12.14 13.61
CA LEU A 160 -12.36 -13.02 12.49
C LEU A 160 -11.23 -13.05 11.44
N VAL A 161 -10.64 -11.90 11.11
CA VAL A 161 -9.47 -11.83 10.21
C VAL A 161 -8.31 -12.62 10.80
N GLU A 162 -7.95 -12.38 12.06
CA GLU A 162 -6.83 -13.05 12.72
C GLU A 162 -7.03 -14.57 12.80
N ARG A 163 -8.25 -15.01 13.09
CA ARG A 163 -8.58 -16.44 13.16
C ARG A 163 -8.59 -17.11 11.78
N LEU A 164 -9.15 -16.43 10.76
CA LEU A 164 -9.30 -17.00 9.42
C LEU A 164 -7.99 -16.95 8.62
N CYS A 165 -7.30 -15.83 8.68
CA CYS A 165 -6.17 -15.54 7.82
C CYS A 165 -4.80 -15.66 8.53
N ARG A 166 -4.80 -15.74 9.87
CA ARG A 166 -3.58 -15.84 10.72
C ARG A 166 -2.59 -14.68 10.51
N VAL A 167 -3.12 -13.50 10.28
CA VAL A 167 -2.35 -12.26 10.08
C VAL A 167 -2.86 -11.18 11.03
N PRO A 168 -2.01 -10.23 11.47
CA PRO A 168 -2.41 -9.15 12.35
C PRO A 168 -3.50 -8.26 11.72
N ALA A 169 -4.54 -7.94 12.49
CA ALA A 169 -5.65 -7.09 12.06
C ALA A 169 -5.71 -5.83 12.92
N LEU A 170 -5.42 -4.67 12.34
CA LEU A 170 -5.35 -3.39 13.03
C LEU A 170 -6.31 -2.35 12.42
N ASN A 171 -7.09 -1.68 13.25
CA ASN A 171 -7.79 -0.47 12.82
C ASN A 171 -6.80 0.71 12.87
N LEU A 172 -6.14 1.03 11.75
CA LEU A 172 -5.10 2.07 11.71
C LEU A 172 -5.63 3.49 12.00
N ILE A 173 -6.94 3.72 11.95
CA ILE A 173 -7.55 5.00 12.32
C ILE A 173 -7.62 5.16 13.85
N ASP A 174 -7.62 4.06 14.60
CA ASP A 174 -7.61 4.09 16.06
C ASP A 174 -6.18 4.37 16.57
N PRO A 175 -5.93 5.51 17.25
CA PRO A 175 -4.61 5.84 17.79
C PRO A 175 -4.02 4.77 18.72
N LYS A 176 -4.86 3.95 19.35
CA LYS A 176 -4.41 2.86 20.24
C LYS A 176 -3.63 1.79 19.50
N THR A 177 -3.77 1.67 18.19
CA THR A 177 -3.05 0.69 17.38
C THR A 177 -1.71 1.21 16.88
N THR A 178 -1.40 2.49 17.06
CA THR A 178 -0.18 3.13 16.53
C THR A 178 1.09 2.44 17.03
N GLY A 179 1.17 2.10 18.32
CA GLY A 179 2.33 1.39 18.88
C GLY A 179 2.58 0.03 18.23
N THR A 180 1.50 -0.74 18.01
CA THR A 180 1.59 -2.05 17.31
C THR A 180 2.00 -1.87 15.85
N LEU A 181 1.45 -0.87 15.16
CA LEU A 181 1.84 -0.53 13.79
C LEU A 181 3.35 -0.19 13.72
N ILE A 182 3.85 0.68 14.60
CA ILE A 182 5.26 1.05 14.67
C ILE A 182 6.15 -0.18 14.87
N ASN A 183 5.78 -1.09 15.77
CA ASN A 183 6.53 -2.32 16.01
C ASN A 183 6.62 -3.22 14.77
N ILE A 184 5.52 -3.34 14.01
CA ILE A 184 5.52 -4.11 12.76
C ILE A 184 6.38 -3.41 11.70
N LEU A 185 6.26 -2.10 11.52
CA LEU A 185 7.09 -1.34 10.59
C LEU A 185 8.58 -1.44 10.95
N ASN A 186 8.95 -1.34 12.23
CA ASN A 186 10.33 -1.53 12.68
C ASN A 186 10.87 -2.90 12.28
N LYS A 187 10.08 -3.94 12.51
CA LYS A 187 10.48 -5.32 12.21
C LYS A 187 10.62 -5.55 10.70
N THR A 188 9.66 -5.11 9.90
CA THR A 188 9.62 -5.39 8.45
C THR A 188 10.59 -4.53 7.65
N LEU A 189 10.80 -3.28 8.06
CA LEU A 189 11.67 -2.31 7.39
C LEU A 189 13.07 -2.25 8.00
N ASN A 190 13.33 -2.99 9.08
CA ASN A 190 14.58 -2.94 9.86
C ASN A 190 14.92 -1.50 10.31
N LEU A 191 13.94 -0.84 10.93
CA LEU A 191 14.03 0.53 11.42
C LEU A 191 14.00 0.56 12.96
N ASP A 192 14.35 1.70 13.54
CA ASP A 192 14.19 2.02 14.96
C ASP A 192 13.33 3.27 15.11
N LEU A 193 12.06 3.15 14.70
CA LEU A 193 11.07 4.22 14.89
C LEU A 193 10.73 4.29 16.39
N LYS A 194 11.07 5.40 17.00
CA LYS A 194 10.62 5.71 18.37
C LYS A 194 9.14 6.10 18.32
N HIS A 195 8.42 5.93 19.43
CA HIS A 195 7.04 6.37 19.54
C HIS A 195 6.91 7.85 19.17
N VAL A 196 6.24 8.14 18.06
CA VAL A 196 6.06 9.46 17.45
C VAL A 196 4.67 9.99 17.78
#